data_3d1ee13148f0ca34182a33bdacff0800
#
_entry.id   3d1ee13148f0ca34182a33bdacff0800
#
_cell.length_a   1.000
_cell.length_b   1.000
_cell.length_c   1.000
_cell.angle_alpha   90.00
_cell.angle_beta   90.00
_cell.angle_gamma   90.00
#
_symmetry.space_group_name_H-M   'P 1'
#
loop_
_entity.id
_entity.type
_entity.pdbx_description
1 polymer ?
#
loop_
_entity_poly.entity_id
_entity_poly.type
_entity_poly.pdbx_seq_one_letter_code
_entity_poly.pdbx_strand_id
1 'polypeptide(L)'
;MKVHFVTHGCKANQYDTEKFRQELEARGATPVDDPLEADAAVVNTCTVTNNADRQARKAIRKLKRDNPDLEIIVAGCSAALRFDEYQGMEQVSGVVEGHDAVQVAGLIAPEAPLLDRDEEPIGGELLERNVRGTRGWMKIQDGCDRRCSFCATKVARGASRSRSEDEIVDEARRLADAHSEIVFTGIHIGHYGHDLDGGKHEHSLSRLIARLLEEVPDVRFRLGSIEAT
;
A
#
# COMPACT_ATOMS: atom_id res chain seq x y z
N MET A 1 -12.84 -7.21 -16.74
CA MET A 1 -12.92 -5.78 -16.41
C MET A 1 -11.52 -5.18 -16.47
N LYS A 2 -11.36 -4.03 -17.13
CA LYS A 2 -10.08 -3.32 -17.26
C LYS A 2 -9.96 -2.28 -16.15
N VAL A 3 -8.82 -2.26 -15.43
CA VAL A 3 -8.62 -1.39 -14.28
C VAL A 3 -7.36 -0.53 -14.44
N HIS A 4 -7.53 0.79 -14.28
CA HIS A 4 -6.44 1.75 -14.27
C HIS A 4 -6.03 2.13 -12.85
N PHE A 5 -4.72 2.29 -12.59
CA PHE A 5 -4.20 2.59 -11.26
C PHE A 5 -3.46 3.94 -11.24
N VAL A 6 -3.84 4.80 -10.32
CA VAL A 6 -3.18 6.09 -10.06
C VAL A 6 -2.66 6.09 -8.63
N THR A 7 -1.35 6.24 -8.45
CA THR A 7 -0.72 6.26 -7.12
C THR A 7 -0.17 7.63 -6.81
N HIS A 8 -0.60 8.21 -5.71
CA HIS A 8 -0.01 9.40 -5.13
C HIS A 8 0.73 9.03 -3.84
N GLY A 9 1.91 9.62 -3.62
CA GLY A 9 2.60 9.54 -2.33
C GLY A 9 3.90 8.74 -2.31
N CYS A 10 4.13 8.05 -1.21
CA CYS A 10 5.39 7.41 -0.86
C CYS A 10 5.50 5.97 -1.40
N LYS A 11 6.62 5.32 -1.06
CA LYS A 11 6.87 3.92 -1.44
C LYS A 11 5.89 2.93 -0.81
N ALA A 12 5.40 3.24 0.40
CA ALA A 12 4.35 2.42 1.01
C ALA A 12 3.07 2.44 0.18
N ASN A 13 2.64 3.62 -0.32
CA ASN A 13 1.50 3.69 -1.22
C ASN A 13 1.74 2.95 -2.55
N GLN A 14 2.98 2.94 -3.06
CA GLN A 14 3.30 2.15 -4.26
C GLN A 14 3.15 0.65 -4.00
N TYR A 15 3.66 0.17 -2.86
CA TYR A 15 3.44 -1.21 -2.44
C TYR A 15 1.94 -1.52 -2.30
N ASP A 16 1.18 -0.67 -1.62
CA ASP A 16 -0.26 -0.85 -1.45
C ASP A 16 -0.98 -0.93 -2.81
N THR A 17 -0.58 -0.12 -3.79
CA THR A 17 -1.15 -0.18 -5.14
C THR A 17 -0.83 -1.50 -5.86
N GLU A 18 0.37 -2.05 -5.69
CA GLU A 18 0.69 -3.37 -6.25
C GLU A 18 -0.15 -4.48 -5.58
N LYS A 19 -0.46 -4.35 -4.30
CA LYS A 19 -1.40 -5.25 -3.61
C LYS A 19 -2.81 -5.15 -4.18
N PHE A 20 -3.30 -3.92 -4.42
CA PHE A 20 -4.60 -3.73 -5.08
C PHE A 20 -4.63 -4.37 -6.45
N ARG A 21 -3.54 -4.21 -7.21
CA ARG A 21 -3.39 -4.81 -8.55
C ARG A 21 -3.44 -6.33 -8.48
N GLN A 22 -2.62 -6.94 -7.62
CA GLN A 22 -2.54 -8.39 -7.46
C GLN A 22 -3.90 -8.98 -7.07
N GLU A 23 -4.59 -8.38 -6.11
CA GLU A 23 -5.91 -8.83 -5.66
C GLU A 23 -6.96 -8.73 -6.78
N LEU A 24 -6.94 -7.65 -7.56
CA LEU A 24 -7.84 -7.46 -8.69
C LEU A 24 -7.53 -8.42 -9.85
N GLU A 25 -6.25 -8.68 -10.14
CA GLU A 25 -5.83 -9.68 -11.15
C GLU A 25 -6.28 -11.08 -10.74
N ALA A 26 -6.15 -11.45 -9.45
CA ALA A 26 -6.64 -12.72 -8.92
C ALA A 26 -8.17 -12.89 -9.09
N ARG A 27 -8.91 -11.78 -9.16
CA ARG A 27 -10.36 -11.75 -9.45
C ARG A 27 -10.68 -11.58 -10.95
N GLY A 28 -9.69 -11.74 -11.83
CA GLY A 28 -9.84 -11.70 -13.28
C GLY A 28 -9.89 -10.30 -13.90
N ALA A 29 -9.50 -9.26 -13.15
CA ALA A 29 -9.34 -7.94 -13.73
C ALA A 29 -8.03 -7.83 -14.52
N THR A 30 -8.02 -6.98 -15.55
CA THR A 30 -6.85 -6.72 -16.40
C THR A 30 -6.37 -5.29 -16.19
N PRO A 31 -5.15 -5.07 -15.67
CA PRO A 31 -4.57 -3.74 -15.55
C PRO A 31 -4.34 -3.10 -16.92
N VAL A 32 -4.68 -1.81 -17.05
CA VAL A 32 -4.43 -1.01 -18.25
C VAL A 32 -3.74 0.31 -17.93
N ASP A 33 -2.88 0.75 -18.85
CA ASP A 33 -2.16 2.03 -18.67
C ASP A 33 -2.97 3.23 -19.16
N ASP A 34 -3.79 3.05 -20.18
CA ASP A 34 -4.65 4.13 -20.67
C ASP A 34 -5.99 4.15 -19.91
N PRO A 35 -6.29 5.24 -19.18
CA PRO A 35 -7.56 5.37 -18.48
C PRO A 35 -8.78 5.42 -19.42
N LEU A 36 -8.60 5.70 -20.70
CA LEU A 36 -9.68 5.70 -21.67
C LEU A 36 -10.16 4.28 -22.02
N GLU A 37 -9.31 3.29 -21.81
CA GLU A 37 -9.65 1.87 -22.02
C GLU A 37 -10.18 1.20 -20.75
N ALA A 38 -10.15 1.89 -19.61
CA ALA A 38 -10.50 1.32 -18.32
C ALA A 38 -12.02 1.37 -18.07
N ASP A 39 -12.53 0.32 -17.45
CA ASP A 39 -13.88 0.26 -16.87
C ASP A 39 -13.91 0.88 -15.46
N ALA A 40 -12.81 0.68 -14.69
CA ALA A 40 -12.64 1.23 -13.35
C ALA A 40 -11.25 1.82 -13.15
N ALA A 41 -11.11 2.76 -12.21
CA ALA A 41 -9.83 3.28 -11.77
C ALA A 41 -9.72 3.25 -10.24
N VAL A 42 -8.56 2.80 -9.75
CA VAL A 42 -8.19 2.89 -8.33
C VAL A 42 -7.24 4.06 -8.13
N VAL A 43 -7.65 5.03 -7.32
CA VAL A 43 -6.83 6.20 -6.96
C VAL A 43 -6.33 6.04 -5.52
N ASN A 44 -5.08 5.61 -5.37
CA ASN A 44 -4.42 5.51 -4.07
C ASN A 44 -3.87 6.88 -3.66
N THR A 45 -4.38 7.43 -2.58
CA THR A 45 -4.20 8.82 -2.17
C THR A 45 -3.17 8.98 -1.05
N CYS A 46 -2.58 10.17 -0.96
CA CYS A 46 -1.56 10.53 0.04
C CYS A 46 -1.97 11.78 0.82
N THR A 47 -1.63 11.82 2.10
CA THR A 47 -1.92 12.96 3.00
C THR A 47 -0.66 13.67 3.53
N VAL A 48 0.54 13.25 3.12
CA VAL A 48 1.79 13.84 3.62
C VAL A 48 1.92 15.34 3.29
N THR A 49 1.31 15.78 2.20
CA THR A 49 1.26 17.21 1.83
C THR A 49 -0.12 17.61 1.33
N ASN A 50 -0.54 18.84 1.62
CA ASN A 50 -1.75 19.43 1.04
C ASN A 50 -1.74 19.44 -0.50
N ASN A 51 -0.54 19.44 -1.10
CA ASN A 51 -0.39 19.38 -2.55
C ASN A 51 -0.75 17.98 -3.09
N ALA A 52 -0.34 16.91 -2.42
CA ALA A 52 -0.67 15.54 -2.82
C ALA A 52 -2.18 15.31 -2.82
N ASP A 53 -2.88 15.78 -1.81
CA ASP A 53 -4.32 15.72 -1.69
C ASP A 53 -5.04 16.52 -2.80
N ARG A 54 -4.55 17.74 -3.09
CA ARG A 54 -5.06 18.55 -4.23
C ARG A 54 -4.85 17.85 -5.57
N GLN A 55 -3.69 17.21 -5.76
CA GLN A 55 -3.37 16.48 -6.99
C GLN A 55 -4.27 15.26 -7.16
N ALA A 56 -4.57 14.51 -6.08
CA ALA A 56 -5.50 13.39 -6.11
C ALA A 56 -6.88 13.82 -6.59
N ARG A 57 -7.46 14.88 -5.99
CA ARG A 57 -8.75 15.42 -6.43
C ARG A 57 -8.74 15.94 -7.87
N LYS A 58 -7.63 16.54 -8.30
CA LYS A 58 -7.47 16.96 -9.70
C LYS A 58 -7.43 15.76 -10.65
N ALA A 59 -6.71 14.70 -10.28
CA ALA A 59 -6.64 13.46 -11.06
C ALA A 59 -8.03 12.81 -11.20
N ILE A 60 -8.78 12.69 -10.11
CA ILE A 60 -10.15 12.15 -10.10
C ILE A 60 -11.06 12.91 -11.09
N ARG A 61 -11.08 14.26 -11.00
CA ARG A 61 -11.88 15.08 -11.92
C ARG A 61 -11.42 14.96 -13.37
N LYS A 62 -10.12 14.80 -13.60
CA LYS A 62 -9.58 14.61 -14.93
C LYS A 62 -9.99 13.25 -15.50
N LEU A 63 -9.82 12.18 -14.74
CA LEU A 63 -10.22 10.83 -15.14
C LEU A 63 -11.70 10.78 -15.55
N LYS A 64 -12.58 11.30 -14.71
CA LYS A 64 -14.04 11.29 -14.97
C LYS A 64 -14.45 12.18 -16.14
N ARG A 65 -13.73 13.30 -16.39
CA ARG A 65 -13.96 14.14 -17.56
C ARG A 65 -13.52 13.46 -18.84
N ASP A 66 -12.37 12.78 -18.81
CA ASP A 66 -11.76 12.16 -19.98
C ASP A 66 -12.46 10.82 -20.31
N ASN A 67 -12.99 10.11 -19.31
CA ASN A 67 -13.83 8.90 -19.43
C ASN A 67 -15.05 9.02 -18.49
N PRO A 68 -16.21 9.50 -18.98
CA PRO A 68 -17.40 9.74 -18.16
C PRO A 68 -18.02 8.48 -17.54
N ASP A 69 -17.83 7.32 -18.13
CA ASP A 69 -18.37 6.04 -17.64
C ASP A 69 -17.45 5.35 -16.62
N LEU A 70 -16.22 5.85 -16.44
CA LEU A 70 -15.22 5.26 -15.56
C LEU A 70 -15.72 5.20 -14.10
N GLU A 71 -15.72 4.03 -13.51
CA GLU A 71 -15.90 3.87 -12.06
C GLU A 71 -14.63 4.23 -11.33
N ILE A 72 -14.71 5.15 -10.34
CA ILE A 72 -13.53 5.62 -9.61
C ILE A 72 -13.64 5.21 -8.14
N ILE A 73 -12.73 4.34 -7.71
CA ILE A 73 -12.56 3.95 -6.31
C ILE A 73 -11.37 4.70 -5.72
N VAL A 74 -11.59 5.33 -4.58
CA VAL A 74 -10.56 6.10 -3.86
C VAL A 74 -10.16 5.35 -2.61
N ALA A 75 -8.85 5.18 -2.40
CA ALA A 75 -8.27 4.53 -1.24
C ALA A 75 -7.03 5.31 -0.74
N GLY A 76 -6.43 4.86 0.34
CA GLY A 76 -5.16 5.39 0.82
C GLY A 76 -5.28 6.41 1.96
N CYS A 77 -4.14 6.99 2.33
CA CYS A 77 -4.03 7.85 3.53
C CYS A 77 -4.98 9.05 3.53
N SER A 78 -5.18 9.71 2.38
CA SER A 78 -6.11 10.86 2.34
C SER A 78 -7.56 10.41 2.39
N ALA A 79 -7.90 9.27 1.78
CA ALA A 79 -9.22 8.67 1.90
C ALA A 79 -9.59 8.35 3.35
N ALA A 80 -8.64 7.80 4.12
CA ALA A 80 -8.84 7.51 5.54
C ALA A 80 -9.10 8.75 6.42
N LEU A 81 -8.53 9.91 6.05
CA LEU A 81 -8.70 11.15 6.81
C LEU A 81 -9.87 12.02 6.35
N ARG A 82 -10.32 11.85 5.12
CA ARG A 82 -11.26 12.72 4.42
C ARG A 82 -12.34 11.92 3.69
N PHE A 83 -12.79 10.86 4.35
CA PHE A 83 -13.76 9.92 3.76
C PHE A 83 -14.99 10.66 3.20
N ASP A 84 -15.63 11.50 4.02
CA ASP A 84 -16.84 12.22 3.62
C ASP A 84 -16.60 13.19 2.45
N GLU A 85 -15.40 13.81 2.39
CA GLU A 85 -15.05 14.72 1.28
C GLU A 85 -14.95 13.95 -0.06
N TYR A 86 -14.33 12.76 -0.06
CA TYR A 86 -14.24 11.93 -1.26
C TYR A 86 -15.56 11.27 -1.60
N GLN A 87 -16.30 10.79 -0.60
CA GLN A 87 -17.61 10.16 -0.78
C GLN A 87 -18.64 11.17 -1.34
N GLY A 88 -18.51 12.45 -0.99
CA GLY A 88 -19.34 13.54 -1.52
C GLY A 88 -18.97 14.01 -2.93
N MET A 89 -17.92 13.50 -3.55
CA MET A 89 -17.55 13.87 -4.92
C MET A 89 -18.40 13.09 -5.94
N GLU A 90 -19.11 13.78 -6.83
CA GLU A 90 -19.92 13.18 -7.91
C GLU A 90 -19.13 12.25 -8.83
N GLN A 91 -17.80 12.41 -8.89
CA GLN A 91 -16.89 11.64 -9.72
C GLN A 91 -16.49 10.32 -9.09
N VAL A 92 -16.74 10.10 -7.80
CA VAL A 92 -16.27 8.95 -7.03
C VAL A 92 -17.40 7.93 -6.90
N SER A 93 -17.14 6.69 -7.25
CA SER A 93 -18.07 5.57 -7.16
C SER A 93 -18.00 4.86 -5.81
N GLY A 94 -16.84 4.90 -5.14
CA GLY A 94 -16.66 4.31 -3.83
C GLY A 94 -15.37 4.78 -3.15
N VAL A 95 -15.34 4.69 -1.82
CA VAL A 95 -14.19 5.08 -0.99
C VAL A 95 -13.86 3.96 -0.01
N VAL A 96 -12.58 3.64 0.12
CA VAL A 96 -12.06 2.74 1.15
C VAL A 96 -11.23 3.55 2.15
N GLU A 97 -11.57 3.43 3.43
CA GLU A 97 -10.85 4.10 4.52
C GLU A 97 -9.51 3.40 4.82
N GLY A 98 -8.57 3.42 3.93
CA GLY A 98 -7.28 2.79 4.19
C GLY A 98 -6.68 2.13 2.96
N HIS A 99 -6.02 0.98 3.16
CA HIS A 99 -5.17 0.34 2.16
C HIS A 99 -5.51 -1.14 1.98
N ASP A 100 -6.67 -1.58 2.43
CA ASP A 100 -7.11 -2.96 2.32
C ASP A 100 -7.42 -3.31 0.85
N ALA A 101 -6.61 -4.23 0.30
CA ALA A 101 -6.74 -4.65 -1.10
C ALA A 101 -8.04 -5.43 -1.35
N VAL A 102 -8.50 -6.19 -0.36
CA VAL A 102 -9.73 -6.98 -0.43
C VAL A 102 -10.95 -6.07 -0.50
N GLN A 103 -10.96 -5.00 0.33
CA GLN A 103 -12.02 -3.99 0.28
C GLN A 103 -12.04 -3.24 -1.04
N VAL A 104 -10.86 -2.78 -1.53
CA VAL A 104 -10.76 -2.11 -2.83
C VAL A 104 -11.29 -2.99 -3.96
N ALA A 105 -10.88 -4.26 -3.97
CA ALA A 105 -11.35 -5.23 -4.94
C ALA A 105 -12.84 -5.57 -4.76
N GLY A 106 -13.33 -5.58 -3.53
CA GLY A 106 -14.74 -5.82 -3.20
C GLY A 106 -15.69 -4.74 -3.72
N LEU A 107 -15.25 -3.48 -3.81
CA LEU A 107 -16.05 -2.40 -4.43
C LEU A 107 -16.15 -2.53 -5.96
N ILE A 108 -15.15 -3.17 -6.55
CA ILE A 108 -15.09 -3.41 -8.01
C ILE A 108 -15.71 -4.79 -8.35
N ALA A 109 -15.53 -5.78 -7.46
CA ALA A 109 -16.04 -7.15 -7.60
C ALA A 109 -16.61 -7.62 -6.24
N PRO A 110 -17.93 -7.45 -5.98
CA PRO A 110 -18.53 -7.48 -4.63
C PRO A 110 -18.63 -8.89 -4.04
N GLU A 111 -17.65 -9.32 -3.22
CA GLU A 111 -17.75 -10.54 -2.39
C GLU A 111 -17.00 -10.52 -1.05
N ALA A 112 -16.44 -9.39 -0.59
CA ALA A 112 -15.59 -9.36 0.60
C ALA A 112 -16.20 -8.57 1.79
N PRO A 113 -16.02 -9.02 3.06
CA PRO A 113 -16.42 -8.27 4.24
C PRO A 113 -15.56 -7.02 4.46
N LEU A 114 -16.14 -5.99 5.06
CA LEU A 114 -15.41 -4.79 5.51
C LEU A 114 -14.60 -5.12 6.77
N LEU A 115 -13.32 -4.77 6.79
CA LEU A 115 -12.43 -4.92 7.94
C LEU A 115 -12.22 -3.57 8.64
N ASP A 116 -11.95 -3.59 9.95
CA ASP A 116 -11.52 -2.41 10.69
C ASP A 116 -10.07 -2.04 10.29
N ARG A 117 -9.73 -0.75 10.32
CA ARG A 117 -8.38 -0.28 9.97
C ARG A 117 -7.27 -0.86 10.83
N ASP A 118 -7.53 -1.11 12.11
CA ASP A 118 -6.56 -1.71 13.03
C ASP A 118 -6.43 -3.22 12.81
N GLU A 119 -7.38 -3.84 12.11
CA GLU A 119 -7.38 -5.25 11.72
C GLU A 119 -6.95 -5.46 10.25
N GLU A 120 -6.72 -4.38 9.49
CA GLU A 120 -6.23 -4.49 8.11
C GLU A 120 -4.96 -5.35 8.03
N PRO A 121 -4.92 -6.38 7.17
CA PRO A 121 -3.73 -7.21 7.01
C PRO A 121 -2.54 -6.37 6.53
N ILE A 122 -1.42 -6.43 7.25
CA ILE A 122 -0.19 -5.81 6.79
C ILE A 122 0.40 -6.67 5.67
N GLY A 123 0.12 -6.27 4.43
CA GLY A 123 0.60 -7.01 3.28
C GLY A 123 -0.38 -8.05 2.73
N GLY A 124 -1.30 -8.60 3.53
CA GLY A 124 -2.25 -9.61 3.05
C GLY A 124 -1.55 -10.77 2.33
N GLU A 125 -2.00 -11.12 1.12
CA GLU A 125 -1.25 -12.05 0.28
C GLU A 125 0.13 -11.50 -0.10
N LEU A 126 1.12 -12.38 -0.21
CA LEU A 126 2.50 -12.01 -0.54
C LEU A 126 2.57 -11.44 -1.97
N LEU A 127 3.35 -10.39 -2.16
CA LEU A 127 3.61 -9.87 -3.51
C LEU A 127 4.50 -10.85 -4.29
N GLU A 128 4.06 -11.18 -5.49
CA GLU A 128 4.86 -11.99 -6.41
C GLU A 128 5.85 -11.13 -7.20
N ARG A 129 5.46 -9.92 -7.56
CA ARG A 129 6.32 -8.98 -8.30
C ARG A 129 5.78 -7.54 -8.24
N ASN A 130 6.66 -6.58 -8.48
CA ASN A 130 6.26 -5.20 -8.74
C ASN A 130 6.26 -4.93 -10.26
N VAL A 131 5.09 -4.75 -10.84
CA VAL A 131 4.92 -4.66 -12.30
C VAL A 131 5.57 -3.40 -12.89
N ARG A 132 5.62 -2.31 -12.13
CA ARG A 132 6.11 -0.99 -12.60
C ARG A 132 7.52 -0.64 -12.14
N GLY A 133 8.39 -1.60 -11.89
CA GLY A 133 9.73 -1.26 -11.42
C GLY A 133 10.76 -2.37 -11.63
N THR A 134 12.03 -1.95 -11.80
CA THR A 134 13.18 -2.88 -11.78
C THR A 134 13.49 -3.35 -10.36
N ARG A 135 12.89 -2.74 -9.32
CA ARG A 135 13.08 -3.05 -7.91
C ARG A 135 11.80 -3.59 -7.31
N GLY A 136 11.93 -4.63 -6.51
CA GLY A 136 10.87 -5.11 -5.61
C GLY A 136 10.66 -4.11 -4.45
N TRP A 137 9.42 -3.75 -4.18
CA TRP A 137 9.05 -3.02 -2.95
C TRP A 137 8.50 -4.01 -1.96
N MET A 138 9.03 -4.05 -0.75
CA MET A 138 8.58 -4.93 0.30
C MET A 138 8.26 -4.14 1.56
N LYS A 139 6.99 -4.08 1.92
CA LYS A 139 6.55 -3.43 3.14
C LYS A 139 6.75 -4.39 4.31
N ILE A 140 7.61 -4.00 5.27
CA ILE A 140 7.94 -4.80 6.44
C ILE A 140 7.19 -4.34 7.70
N GLN A 141 6.67 -3.10 7.69
CA GLN A 141 6.00 -2.47 8.82
C GLN A 141 5.01 -1.42 8.31
N ASP A 142 3.89 -1.22 9.00
CA ASP A 142 2.92 -0.16 8.72
C ASP A 142 2.48 0.53 10.03
N GLY A 143 1.81 1.69 9.91
CA GLY A 143 1.41 2.49 11.06
C GLY A 143 2.58 3.11 11.83
N CYS A 144 2.28 3.88 12.88
CA CYS A 144 3.30 4.54 13.69
C CYS A 144 2.75 4.93 15.07
N ASP A 145 3.49 4.64 16.14
CA ASP A 145 3.11 5.00 17.52
C ASP A 145 3.57 6.38 17.97
N ARG A 146 4.40 7.05 17.16
CA ARG A 146 4.85 8.40 17.49
C ARG A 146 3.71 9.42 17.42
N ARG A 147 3.81 10.47 18.24
CA ARG A 147 2.80 11.53 18.37
C ARG A 147 3.34 12.87 17.85
N CYS A 148 3.95 12.86 16.66
CA CYS A 148 4.44 14.09 16.05
C CYS A 148 3.26 15.03 15.72
N SER A 149 3.32 16.27 16.20
CA SER A 149 2.22 17.25 16.09
C SER A 149 1.85 17.63 14.65
N PHE A 150 2.75 17.42 13.70
CA PHE A 150 2.59 17.76 12.28
C PHE A 150 2.22 16.55 11.40
N CYS A 151 2.24 15.33 11.95
CA CYS A 151 2.13 14.10 11.16
C CYS A 151 0.76 13.44 11.35
N ALA A 152 0.05 13.27 10.25
CA ALA A 152 -1.26 12.60 10.25
C ALA A 152 -1.17 11.07 10.07
N THR A 153 0.03 10.50 10.00
CA THR A 153 0.25 9.09 9.65
C THR A 153 -0.44 8.14 10.62
N LYS A 154 -0.36 8.42 11.94
CA LYS A 154 -1.03 7.58 12.93
C LYS A 154 -2.55 7.56 12.75
N VAL A 155 -3.13 8.70 12.40
CA VAL A 155 -4.58 8.79 12.14
C VAL A 155 -4.96 8.05 10.86
N ALA A 156 -4.09 8.10 9.84
CA ALA A 156 -4.36 7.52 8.52
C ALA A 156 -4.05 6.02 8.41
N ARG A 157 -3.08 5.51 9.21
CA ARG A 157 -2.56 4.14 9.11
C ARG A 157 -2.62 3.33 10.41
N GLY A 158 -3.13 3.93 11.49
CA GLY A 158 -3.24 3.27 12.79
C GLY A 158 -1.91 3.15 13.56
N ALA A 159 -1.90 2.24 14.53
CA ALA A 159 -0.75 1.90 15.36
C ALA A 159 0.37 1.22 14.55
N SER A 160 1.58 1.18 15.11
CA SER A 160 2.70 0.44 14.51
C SER A 160 2.40 -1.05 14.48
N ARG A 161 2.56 -1.65 13.32
CA ARG A 161 2.37 -3.09 13.08
C ARG A 161 3.52 -3.60 12.21
N SER A 162 4.21 -4.62 12.69
CA SER A 162 5.28 -5.29 11.97
C SER A 162 4.77 -6.60 11.38
N ARG A 163 5.23 -6.94 10.19
CA ARG A 163 4.98 -8.27 9.62
C ARG A 163 5.89 -9.30 10.26
N SER A 164 5.47 -10.55 10.28
CA SER A 164 6.31 -11.64 10.77
C SER A 164 7.54 -11.84 9.88
N GLU A 165 8.64 -12.31 10.48
CA GLU A 165 9.87 -12.59 9.73
C GLU A 165 9.65 -13.63 8.64
N ASP A 166 8.81 -14.64 8.89
CA ASP A 166 8.54 -15.72 7.94
C ASP A 166 7.81 -15.21 6.70
N GLU A 167 6.76 -14.40 6.88
CA GLU A 167 6.05 -13.76 5.75
C GLU A 167 6.97 -12.87 4.92
N ILE A 168 7.87 -12.13 5.57
CA ILE A 168 8.83 -11.25 4.88
C ILE A 168 9.83 -12.07 4.08
N VAL A 169 10.35 -13.16 4.64
CA VAL A 169 11.28 -14.06 3.94
C VAL A 169 10.60 -14.72 2.74
N ASP A 170 9.38 -15.21 2.90
CA ASP A 170 8.64 -15.85 1.81
C ASP A 170 8.32 -14.87 0.68
N GLU A 171 7.95 -13.62 1.00
CA GLU A 171 7.75 -12.58 -0.01
C GLU A 171 9.09 -12.20 -0.67
N ALA A 172 10.18 -12.10 0.08
CA ALA A 172 11.50 -11.80 -0.46
C ALA A 172 11.95 -12.85 -1.49
N ARG A 173 11.70 -14.14 -1.23
CA ARG A 173 11.99 -15.21 -2.17
C ARG A 173 11.20 -15.07 -3.47
N ARG A 174 9.90 -14.78 -3.40
CA ARG A 174 9.05 -14.56 -4.57
C ARG A 174 9.49 -13.34 -5.38
N LEU A 175 9.80 -12.23 -4.69
CA LEU A 175 10.27 -11.01 -5.33
C LEU A 175 11.66 -11.20 -5.98
N ALA A 176 12.51 -12.08 -5.43
CA ALA A 176 13.83 -12.39 -5.95
C ALA A 176 13.78 -13.05 -7.35
N ASP A 177 12.72 -13.79 -7.66
CA ASP A 177 12.53 -14.39 -8.99
C ASP A 177 12.38 -13.33 -10.10
N ALA A 178 11.90 -12.13 -9.76
CA ALA A 178 11.61 -11.06 -10.70
C ALA A 178 12.52 -9.83 -10.54
N HIS A 179 13.19 -9.68 -9.40
CA HIS A 179 13.92 -8.46 -9.05
C HIS A 179 15.28 -8.77 -8.43
N SER A 180 16.34 -8.12 -8.92
CA SER A 180 17.69 -8.19 -8.34
C SER A 180 17.95 -7.21 -7.17
N GLU A 181 17.01 -6.30 -6.90
CA GLU A 181 17.05 -5.38 -5.77
C GLU A 181 15.66 -5.31 -5.10
N ILE A 182 15.60 -5.54 -3.79
CA ILE A 182 14.41 -5.40 -2.97
C ILE A 182 14.61 -4.23 -2.01
N VAL A 183 13.65 -3.29 -2.00
CA VAL A 183 13.68 -2.12 -1.14
C VAL A 183 12.67 -2.26 -0.01
N PHE A 184 13.14 -2.28 1.23
CA PHE A 184 12.26 -2.28 2.38
C PHE A 184 11.54 -0.94 2.48
N THR A 185 10.25 -1.00 2.71
CA THR A 185 9.42 0.17 2.95
C THR A 185 8.57 -0.03 4.21
N GLY A 186 8.11 1.05 4.73
CA GLY A 186 7.25 1.12 5.92
C GLY A 186 7.10 2.57 6.34
N ILE A 187 6.44 2.79 7.43
CA ILE A 187 6.23 4.12 7.98
C ILE A 187 7.32 4.47 9.00
N HIS A 188 7.71 3.51 9.83
CA HIS A 188 8.75 3.68 10.85
C HIS A 188 9.56 2.37 10.96
N ILE A 189 10.30 2.04 9.92
CA ILE A 189 11.01 0.75 9.81
C ILE A 189 12.07 0.53 10.88
N GLY A 190 12.61 1.61 11.48
CA GLY A 190 13.50 1.51 12.63
C GLY A 190 12.86 0.89 13.89
N HIS A 191 11.53 0.89 13.97
CA HIS A 191 10.75 0.24 15.03
C HIS A 191 10.22 -1.14 14.65
N TYR A 192 10.69 -1.71 13.55
CA TYR A 192 10.31 -3.08 13.18
C TYR A 192 10.53 -4.06 14.33
N GLY A 193 9.54 -4.88 14.60
CA GLY A 193 9.58 -5.96 15.57
C GLY A 193 9.19 -5.58 17.01
N HIS A 194 9.10 -4.29 17.34
CA HIS A 194 8.77 -3.84 18.71
C HIS A 194 7.38 -4.30 19.19
N ASP A 195 6.47 -4.56 18.27
CA ASP A 195 5.10 -5.00 18.53
C ASP A 195 4.95 -6.55 18.53
N LEU A 196 5.92 -7.29 17.96
CA LEU A 196 5.81 -8.74 17.78
C LEU A 196 6.05 -9.55 19.06
N ASP A 197 6.83 -9.04 20.01
CA ASP A 197 7.27 -9.78 21.19
C ASP A 197 7.00 -9.05 22.52
N GLY A 198 6.11 -8.07 22.49
CA GLY A 198 5.82 -7.24 23.67
C GLY A 198 7.00 -6.37 24.11
N GLY A 199 7.90 -6.02 23.20
CA GLY A 199 9.03 -5.14 23.44
C GLY A 199 10.28 -5.81 24.02
N LYS A 200 10.38 -7.15 23.94
CA LYS A 200 11.57 -7.90 24.37
C LYS A 200 12.76 -7.79 23.41
N HIS A 201 12.57 -7.14 22.26
CA HIS A 201 13.57 -6.96 21.20
C HIS A 201 14.16 -8.26 20.63
N GLU A 202 13.44 -9.37 20.75
CA GLU A 202 13.82 -10.63 20.12
C GLU A 202 13.68 -10.55 18.59
N HIS A 203 12.72 -9.74 18.12
CA HIS A 203 12.55 -9.39 16.72
C HIS A 203 13.04 -7.96 16.50
N SER A 204 14.05 -7.79 15.66
CA SER A 204 14.62 -6.49 15.33
C SER A 204 14.92 -6.38 13.84
N LEU A 205 14.99 -5.15 13.35
CA LEU A 205 15.34 -4.90 11.95
C LEU A 205 16.71 -5.52 11.59
N SER A 206 17.68 -5.47 12.50
CA SER A 206 19.00 -6.06 12.27
C SER A 206 18.95 -7.58 12.16
N ARG A 207 18.16 -8.24 12.99
CA ARG A 207 17.95 -9.70 12.92
C ARG A 207 17.23 -10.11 11.64
N LEU A 208 16.17 -9.39 11.27
CA LEU A 208 15.48 -9.61 10.00
C LEU A 208 16.45 -9.48 8.81
N ILE A 209 17.28 -8.43 8.78
CA ILE A 209 18.25 -8.24 7.71
C ILE A 209 19.26 -9.40 7.67
N ALA A 210 19.79 -9.82 8.83
CA ALA A 210 20.73 -10.94 8.89
C ALA A 210 20.11 -12.22 8.31
N ARG A 211 18.88 -12.55 8.71
CA ARG A 211 18.13 -13.69 8.20
C ARG A 211 17.91 -13.61 6.68
N LEU A 212 17.51 -12.46 6.17
CA LEU A 212 17.28 -12.27 4.74
C LEU A 212 18.57 -12.42 3.92
N LEU A 213 19.71 -11.95 4.42
CA LEU A 213 21.00 -12.12 3.75
C LEU A 213 21.45 -13.59 3.68
N GLU A 214 21.03 -14.41 4.67
CA GLU A 214 21.29 -15.86 4.68
C GLU A 214 20.35 -16.63 3.76
N GLU A 215 19.06 -16.29 3.78
CA GLU A 215 18.02 -17.08 3.11
C GLU A 215 17.73 -16.64 1.66
N VAL A 216 18.12 -15.40 1.28
CA VAL A 216 17.91 -14.83 -0.07
C VAL A 216 19.20 -14.09 -0.50
N PRO A 217 20.32 -14.80 -0.69
CA PRO A 217 21.65 -14.19 -0.86
C PRO A 217 21.85 -13.48 -2.21
N ASP A 218 21.09 -13.85 -3.25
CA ASP A 218 21.29 -13.37 -4.62
C ASP A 218 20.62 -12.02 -4.91
N VAL A 219 20.02 -11.40 -3.89
CA VAL A 219 19.30 -10.13 -4.01
C VAL A 219 19.97 -9.03 -3.19
N ARG A 220 20.02 -7.83 -3.75
CA ARG A 220 20.43 -6.64 -3.01
C ARG A 220 19.27 -6.11 -2.18
N PHE A 221 19.41 -6.11 -0.87
CA PHE A 221 18.49 -5.44 0.02
C PHE A 221 18.84 -3.96 0.22
N ARG A 222 17.84 -3.09 0.13
CA ARG A 222 18.00 -1.67 0.34
C ARG A 222 17.04 -1.18 1.41
N LEU A 223 17.56 -0.45 2.38
CA LEU A 223 16.76 0.21 3.39
C LEU A 223 16.22 1.54 2.83
N GLY A 224 14.91 1.69 2.84
CA GLY A 224 14.26 2.99 2.64
C GLY A 224 14.21 3.75 3.96
N SER A 225 14.11 5.05 3.95
CA SER A 225 13.83 5.98 5.07
C SER A 225 13.95 5.40 6.49
N ILE A 226 15.18 5.20 6.98
CA ILE A 226 15.42 4.87 8.38
C ILE A 226 15.48 6.17 9.18
N GLU A 227 14.69 6.26 10.22
CA GLU A 227 14.78 7.33 11.20
C GLU A 227 15.72 6.91 12.34
N ALA A 228 16.59 7.82 12.76
CA ALA A 228 17.36 7.64 13.97
C ALA A 228 16.41 7.68 15.19
N THR A 229 16.41 6.63 15.99
CA THR A 229 15.61 6.47 17.21
C THR A 229 16.46 6.69 18.42
#